data_ced07697b14b14df69ac3d29a760e7b3
#
_entry.id   ced07697b14b14df69ac3d29a760e7b3
#
_cell.length_a   1.000
_cell.length_b   1.000
_cell.length_c   1.000
_cell.angle_alpha   90.00
_cell.angle_beta   90.00
_cell.angle_gamma   90.00
#
_symmetry.space_group_name_H-M   'P 1'
#
loop_
_entity.id
_entity.type
_entity.pdbx_description
1 polymer ?
#
loop_
_entity_poly.entity_id
_entity_poly.type
_entity_poly.pdbx_seq_one_letter_code
_entity_poly.pdbx_strand_id
1 'polypeptide(L)'
;MAIHPSLLQQFNLMRLFPADALASLAAHSSTHAFSKREVVLAKDKPSSSLMFLLEGRLQAIDFTLDGREVGLHFIEEGQYFGEISVLDGLPSPEVVIATKKSQVVMVPARDIRSHIFGSPQAIEAIT
;
A
#
# COMPACT_ATOMS: atom_id res chain seq x y z
N MET A 1 -13.87 -4.92 -5.64
CA MET A 1 -14.12 -4.84 -7.09
C MET A 1 -12.80 -4.89 -7.84
N ALA A 2 -12.72 -5.73 -8.88
CA ALA A 2 -11.49 -5.88 -9.65
C ALA A 2 -11.09 -4.60 -10.38
N ILE A 3 -9.79 -4.46 -10.65
CA ILE A 3 -9.25 -3.34 -11.44
C ILE A 3 -8.61 -3.90 -12.71
N HIS A 4 -8.38 -3.03 -13.69
CA HIS A 4 -7.70 -3.44 -14.91
C HIS A 4 -6.19 -3.63 -14.64
N PRO A 5 -5.55 -4.67 -15.20
CA PRO A 5 -4.11 -4.87 -15.00
C PRO A 5 -3.24 -3.67 -15.38
N SER A 6 -3.65 -2.88 -16.38
CA SER A 6 -2.90 -1.69 -16.78
C SER A 6 -2.79 -0.66 -15.66
N LEU A 7 -3.73 -0.63 -14.72
CA LEU A 7 -3.66 0.26 -13.58
C LEU A 7 -2.49 -0.12 -12.66
N LEU A 8 -2.29 -1.41 -12.42
CA LEU A 8 -1.16 -1.88 -11.63
C LEU A 8 0.18 -1.58 -12.29
N GLN A 9 0.24 -1.59 -13.62
CA GLN A 9 1.47 -1.30 -14.36
C GLN A 9 1.98 0.13 -14.17
N GLN A 10 1.17 1.02 -13.62
CA GLN A 10 1.59 2.38 -13.28
C GLN A 10 2.57 2.39 -12.11
N PHE A 11 2.63 1.33 -11.31
CA PHE A 11 3.48 1.25 -10.14
C PHE A 11 4.75 0.45 -10.47
N ASN A 12 5.91 1.02 -10.14
CA ASN A 12 7.20 0.42 -10.47
C ASN A 12 7.34 -1.02 -9.93
N LEU A 13 6.92 -1.25 -8.69
CA LEU A 13 7.00 -2.58 -8.09
C LEU A 13 6.21 -3.61 -8.90
N MET A 14 5.02 -3.23 -9.37
CA MET A 14 4.14 -4.13 -10.11
C MET A 14 4.69 -4.50 -11.49
N ARG A 15 5.54 -3.66 -12.07
CA ARG A 15 6.18 -3.94 -13.35
C ARG A 15 7.17 -5.09 -13.30
N LEU A 16 7.56 -5.51 -12.09
CA LEU A 16 8.47 -6.63 -11.90
C LEU A 16 7.77 -7.99 -12.04
N PHE A 17 6.45 -8.00 -12.11
CA PHE A 17 5.67 -9.22 -12.26
C PHE A 17 5.30 -9.48 -13.72
N PRO A 18 5.25 -10.76 -14.15
CA PRO A 18 4.81 -11.10 -15.50
C PRO A 18 3.31 -10.79 -15.70
N ALA A 19 2.87 -10.75 -16.95
CA ALA A 19 1.52 -10.34 -17.31
C ALA A 19 0.43 -11.20 -16.65
N ASP A 20 0.65 -12.51 -16.54
CA ASP A 20 -0.32 -13.42 -15.91
C ASP A 20 -0.43 -13.17 -14.41
N ALA A 21 0.68 -12.86 -13.74
CA ALA A 21 0.67 -12.50 -12.34
C ALA A 21 -0.07 -11.17 -12.11
N LEU A 22 0.19 -10.17 -12.96
CA LEU A 22 -0.51 -8.89 -12.90
C LEU A 22 -2.01 -9.05 -13.09
N ALA A 23 -2.44 -9.89 -14.03
CA ALA A 23 -3.86 -10.15 -14.24
C ALA A 23 -4.51 -10.77 -13.00
N SER A 24 -3.84 -11.72 -12.37
CA SER A 24 -4.32 -12.37 -11.16
C SER A 24 -4.42 -11.37 -10.00
N LEU A 25 -3.38 -10.55 -9.81
CA LEU A 25 -3.37 -9.53 -8.75
C LEU A 25 -4.48 -8.49 -8.97
N ALA A 26 -4.64 -8.03 -10.21
CA ALA A 26 -5.65 -7.03 -10.55
C ALA A 26 -7.06 -7.56 -10.31
N ALA A 27 -7.30 -8.84 -10.54
CA ALA A 27 -8.61 -9.45 -10.34
C ALA A 27 -9.06 -9.39 -8.88
N HIS A 28 -8.13 -9.36 -7.94
CA HIS A 28 -8.42 -9.34 -6.49
C HIS A 28 -8.14 -7.98 -5.84
N SER A 29 -7.68 -7.01 -6.63
CA SER A 29 -7.37 -5.67 -6.13
C SER A 29 -8.59 -4.74 -6.23
N SER A 30 -8.53 -3.64 -5.48
CA SER A 30 -9.60 -2.65 -5.47
C SER A 30 -9.03 -1.25 -5.29
N THR A 31 -9.83 -0.23 -5.62
CA THR A 31 -9.50 1.16 -5.34
C THR A 31 -10.43 1.68 -4.26
N HIS A 32 -9.88 2.52 -3.37
CA HIS A 32 -10.63 3.16 -2.32
C HIS A 32 -10.33 4.65 -2.30
N ALA A 33 -11.37 5.46 -2.12
CA ALA A 33 -11.23 6.91 -1.98
C ALA A 33 -11.21 7.29 -0.50
N PHE A 34 -10.36 8.24 -0.17
CA PHE A 34 -10.25 8.78 1.18
C PHE A 34 -10.38 10.29 1.15
N SER A 35 -11.12 10.84 2.10
CA SER A 35 -11.25 12.28 2.29
C SER A 35 -10.09 12.79 3.12
N LYS A 36 -9.86 14.10 3.06
CA LYS A 36 -8.85 14.76 3.88
C LYS A 36 -9.02 14.38 5.36
N ARG A 37 -7.93 13.98 5.99
CA ARG A 37 -7.83 13.59 7.41
C ARG A 37 -8.37 12.19 7.73
N GLU A 38 -8.88 11.45 6.76
CA GLU A 38 -9.26 10.06 7.00
C GLU A 38 -8.01 9.20 7.24
N VAL A 39 -8.16 8.22 8.13
CA VAL A 39 -7.11 7.21 8.38
C VAL A 39 -7.16 6.18 7.28
N VAL A 40 -6.03 6.01 6.59
CA VAL A 40 -5.86 5.04 5.52
C VAL A 40 -5.30 3.72 6.08
N LEU A 41 -4.35 3.82 7.00
CA LEU A 41 -3.72 2.67 7.64
C LEU A 41 -3.58 2.93 9.12
N ALA A 42 -4.14 2.03 9.94
CA ALA A 42 -4.08 2.13 11.39
C ALA A 42 -2.81 1.46 11.92
N LYS A 43 -2.30 1.98 13.04
CA LYS A 43 -1.04 1.52 13.65
C LYS A 43 -1.14 0.14 14.30
N ASP A 44 -2.25 -0.17 14.93
CA ASP A 44 -2.33 -1.31 15.84
C ASP A 44 -2.78 -2.61 15.19
N LYS A 45 -3.01 -2.61 13.87
CA LYS A 45 -3.49 -3.79 13.16
C LYS A 45 -2.62 -4.07 11.94
N PRO A 46 -2.33 -5.35 11.66
CA PRO A 46 -1.69 -5.69 10.39
C PRO A 46 -2.58 -5.27 9.22
N SER A 47 -1.97 -4.76 8.17
CA SER A 47 -2.69 -4.48 6.94
C SER A 47 -2.99 -5.79 6.22
N SER A 48 -4.21 -5.92 5.68
CA SER A 48 -4.58 -7.05 4.85
C SER A 48 -4.17 -6.86 3.39
N SER A 49 -3.59 -5.70 3.05
CA SER A 49 -3.25 -5.34 1.68
C SER A 49 -1.94 -4.58 1.61
N LEU A 50 -1.21 -4.78 0.51
CA LEU A 50 -0.19 -3.84 0.08
C LEU A 50 -0.91 -2.70 -0.62
N MET A 51 -0.59 -1.47 -0.26
CA MET A 51 -1.29 -0.29 -0.75
C MET A 51 -0.40 0.57 -1.61
N PHE A 52 -0.99 1.17 -2.65
CA PHE A 52 -0.31 2.08 -3.57
C PHE A 52 -1.10 3.36 -3.67
N LEU A 53 -0.43 4.50 -3.57
CA LEU A 53 -1.11 5.77 -3.78
C LEU A 53 -1.26 6.03 -5.28
N LEU A 54 -2.51 6.04 -5.73
CA LEU A 54 -2.84 6.30 -7.13
C LEU A 54 -2.94 7.80 -7.39
N GLU A 55 -3.62 8.52 -6.50
CA GLU A 55 -3.89 9.95 -6.66
C GLU A 55 -4.00 10.59 -5.29
N GLY A 56 -3.46 11.79 -5.15
CA GLY A 56 -3.52 12.54 -3.91
C GLY A 56 -2.20 12.59 -3.17
N ARG A 57 -2.26 12.66 -1.86
CA ARG A 57 -1.09 12.69 -0.99
C ARG A 57 -1.45 12.20 0.40
N LEU A 58 -0.61 11.31 0.94
CA LEU A 58 -0.79 10.77 2.27
C LEU A 58 0.38 11.19 3.16
N GLN A 59 0.21 11.04 4.47
CA GLN A 59 1.27 11.33 5.43
C GLN A 59 1.28 10.24 6.50
N ALA A 60 2.45 9.69 6.74
CA ALA A 60 2.69 8.82 7.89
C ALA A 60 2.91 9.72 9.11
N ILE A 61 2.24 9.37 10.21
CA ILE A 61 2.33 10.13 11.45
C ILE A 61 2.51 9.18 12.63
N ASP A 62 2.98 9.74 13.73
CA ASP A 62 2.99 9.05 15.01
C ASP A 62 2.54 10.04 16.09
N PHE A 63 2.40 9.57 17.32
CA PHE A 63 1.97 10.40 18.45
C PHE A 63 3.02 10.34 19.55
N THR A 64 3.25 11.50 20.19
CA THR A 64 4.10 11.58 21.38
C THR A 64 3.35 11.01 22.58
N LEU A 65 4.07 10.80 23.69
CA LEU A 65 3.46 10.27 24.92
C LEU A 65 2.35 11.16 25.46
N ASP A 66 2.43 12.46 25.20
CA ASP A 66 1.39 13.42 25.60
C ASP A 66 0.30 13.61 24.55
N GLY A 67 0.27 12.76 23.50
CA GLY A 67 -0.80 12.72 22.52
C GLY A 67 -0.67 13.71 21.37
N ARG A 68 0.47 14.38 21.21
CA ARG A 68 0.67 15.29 20.07
C ARG A 68 1.00 14.53 18.81
N GLU A 69 0.42 14.98 17.70
CA GLU A 69 0.68 14.42 16.38
C GLU A 69 2.06 14.86 15.87
N VAL A 70 2.85 13.90 15.38
CA VAL A 70 4.16 14.17 14.77
C VAL A 70 4.16 13.62 13.37
N GLY A 71 4.41 14.48 12.37
CA GLY A 71 4.58 14.04 10.98
C GLY A 71 5.92 13.35 10.79
N LEU A 72 5.91 12.19 10.15
CA LEU A 72 7.12 11.41 9.88
C LEU A 72 7.60 11.60 8.44
N HIS A 73 6.78 11.24 7.48
CA HIS A 73 7.10 11.42 6.05
C HIS A 73 5.82 11.45 5.24
N PHE A 74 5.92 11.92 4.00
CA PHE A 74 4.80 11.90 3.07
C PHE A 74 4.89 10.69 2.15
N ILE A 75 3.71 10.25 1.68
CA ILE A 75 3.59 9.23 0.65
C ILE A 75 3.05 9.93 -0.58
N GLU A 76 3.83 9.86 -1.67
CA GLU A 76 3.51 10.52 -2.93
C GLU A 76 2.90 9.52 -3.92
N GLU A 77 2.30 10.04 -4.98
CA GLU A 77 1.70 9.21 -6.02
C GLU A 77 2.72 8.22 -6.60
N GLY A 78 2.30 6.98 -6.74
CA GLY A 78 3.15 5.90 -7.24
C GLY A 78 3.87 5.10 -6.16
N GLN A 79 3.94 5.60 -4.94
CA GLN A 79 4.62 4.91 -3.84
C GLN A 79 3.70 3.89 -3.18
N TYR A 80 4.31 2.85 -2.59
CA TYR A 80 3.58 1.83 -1.84
C TYR A 80 3.83 1.96 -0.34
N PHE A 81 2.92 1.38 0.43
CA PHE A 81 3.02 1.34 1.90
C PHE A 81 2.24 0.14 2.42
N GLY A 82 2.44 -0.19 3.70
CA GLY A 82 1.82 -1.38 4.29
C GLY A 82 2.61 -2.66 4.06
N GLU A 83 3.85 -2.56 3.56
CA GLU A 83 4.71 -3.70 3.22
C GLU A 83 5.15 -4.51 4.43
N ILE A 84 5.27 -3.92 5.60
CA ILE A 84 5.68 -4.63 6.81
C ILE A 84 4.67 -5.72 7.14
N SER A 85 3.37 -5.41 7.07
CA SER A 85 2.32 -6.40 7.32
C SER A 85 2.32 -7.51 6.27
N VAL A 86 2.60 -7.16 5.01
CA VAL A 86 2.65 -8.13 3.92
C VAL A 86 3.80 -9.11 4.09
N LEU A 87 4.99 -8.61 4.45
CA LEU A 87 6.20 -9.44 4.56
C LEU A 87 6.26 -10.22 5.87
N ASP A 88 5.94 -9.57 6.99
CA ASP A 88 6.16 -10.12 8.33
C ASP A 88 4.87 -10.39 9.10
N GLY A 89 3.72 -9.93 8.62
CA GLY A 89 2.45 -10.06 9.33
C GLY A 89 2.33 -9.17 10.56
N LEU A 90 3.26 -8.24 10.75
CA LEU A 90 3.28 -7.35 11.90
C LEU A 90 2.42 -6.11 11.68
N PRO A 91 1.91 -5.48 12.74
CA PRO A 91 1.20 -4.21 12.62
C PRO A 91 2.10 -3.11 12.04
N SER A 92 1.49 -2.14 11.36
CA SER A 92 2.21 -0.97 10.90
C SER A 92 2.78 -0.19 12.10
N PRO A 93 4.05 0.26 12.04
CA PRO A 93 4.62 1.08 13.11
C PRO A 93 4.11 2.51 13.12
N GLU A 94 3.33 2.90 12.12
CA GLU A 94 2.85 4.26 11.97
C GLU A 94 1.41 4.30 11.46
N VAL A 95 0.75 5.44 11.70
CA VAL A 95 -0.57 5.72 11.15
C VAL A 95 -0.39 6.45 9.83
N VAL A 96 -1.20 6.14 8.83
CA VAL A 96 -1.20 6.85 7.55
C VAL A 96 -2.54 7.55 7.39
N ILE A 97 -2.51 8.86 7.17
CA ILE A 97 -3.70 9.68 6.95
C ILE A 97 -3.64 10.35 5.58
N ALA A 98 -4.80 10.66 5.03
CA ALA A 98 -4.89 11.44 3.79
C ALA A 98 -4.73 12.94 4.12
N THR A 99 -3.83 13.62 3.41
CA THR A 99 -3.66 15.07 3.58
C THR A 99 -4.57 15.87 2.66
N LYS A 100 -5.12 15.21 1.66
CA LYS A 100 -6.15 15.73 0.76
C LYS A 100 -6.93 14.55 0.20
N LYS A 101 -7.98 14.81 -0.56
CA LYS A 101 -8.74 13.74 -1.21
C LYS A 101 -7.79 12.86 -2.01
N SER A 102 -7.82 11.54 -1.75
CA SER A 102 -6.85 10.62 -2.29
C SER A 102 -7.52 9.33 -2.73
N GLN A 103 -6.88 8.62 -3.69
CA GLN A 103 -7.29 7.29 -4.10
C GLN A 103 -6.14 6.33 -3.92
N VAL A 104 -6.43 5.18 -3.31
CA VAL A 104 -5.46 4.15 -2.96
C VAL A 104 -5.86 2.85 -3.64
N VAL A 105 -4.90 2.19 -4.27
CA VAL A 105 -5.07 0.83 -4.80
C VAL A 105 -4.65 -0.14 -3.71
N MET A 106 -5.54 -1.09 -3.39
CA MET A 106 -5.28 -2.11 -2.38
C MET A 106 -5.14 -3.47 -3.06
N VAL A 107 -3.97 -4.09 -2.91
CA VAL A 107 -3.67 -5.42 -3.42
C VAL A 107 -3.61 -6.38 -2.24
N PRO A 108 -4.46 -7.42 -2.19
CA PRO A 108 -4.52 -8.31 -1.02
C PRO A 108 -3.15 -8.90 -0.69
N ALA A 109 -2.80 -8.88 0.60
CA ALA A 109 -1.51 -9.37 1.08
C ALA A 109 -1.29 -10.84 0.73
N ARG A 110 -2.34 -11.65 0.81
CA ARG A 110 -2.26 -13.07 0.44
C ARG A 110 -1.79 -13.26 -1.00
N ASP A 111 -2.38 -12.49 -1.92
CA ASP A 111 -2.06 -12.61 -3.34
C ASP A 111 -0.67 -12.05 -3.65
N ILE A 112 -0.32 -10.93 -3.02
CA ILE A 112 1.01 -10.35 -3.21
C ILE A 112 2.09 -11.32 -2.71
N ARG A 113 1.88 -11.96 -1.56
CA ARG A 113 2.85 -12.91 -1.03
C ARG A 113 3.05 -14.12 -1.93
N SER A 114 1.98 -14.64 -2.53
CA SER A 114 2.10 -15.81 -3.40
C SER A 114 2.91 -15.51 -4.68
N HIS A 115 2.90 -14.27 -5.15
CA HIS A 115 3.67 -13.86 -6.32
C HIS A 115 5.04 -13.29 -6.00
N ILE A 116 5.17 -12.54 -4.89
CA ILE A 116 6.43 -11.86 -4.57
C ILE A 116 7.54 -12.84 -4.22
N PHE A 117 7.23 -13.93 -3.51
CA PHE A 117 8.24 -14.93 -3.15
C PHE A 117 8.68 -15.77 -4.35
N GLY A 118 7.98 -15.70 -5.47
CA GLY A 118 8.41 -16.30 -6.72
C GLY A 118 9.25 -15.38 -7.61
N SER A 119 9.50 -14.14 -7.16
CA SER A 119 10.25 -13.14 -7.94
C SER A 119 11.37 -12.52 -7.09
N PRO A 120 12.62 -12.94 -7.31
CA PRO A 120 13.76 -12.36 -6.58
C PRO A 120 13.86 -10.84 -6.74
N GLN A 121 13.54 -10.30 -7.92
CA GLN A 121 13.59 -8.87 -8.15
C GLN A 121 12.54 -8.12 -7.32
N ALA A 122 11.35 -8.68 -7.18
CA ALA A 122 10.29 -8.06 -6.39
C ALA A 122 10.63 -8.08 -4.90
N ILE A 123 11.18 -9.18 -4.40
CA ILE A 123 11.62 -9.28 -3.00
C ILE A 123 12.69 -8.22 -2.73
N GLU A 124 13.67 -8.10 -3.61
CA GLU A 124 14.75 -7.11 -3.46
C GLU A 124 14.21 -5.69 -3.47
N ALA A 125 13.25 -5.40 -4.34
CA ALA A 125 12.68 -4.05 -4.45
C ALA A 125 11.89 -3.63 -3.22
N ILE A 126 11.21 -4.57 -2.54
CA ILE A 126 10.33 -4.26 -1.41
C ILE A 126 11.07 -4.32 -0.06
N THR A 127 12.19 -4.98 0.00
CA THR A 127 13.02 -5.04 1.22
C THR A 127 14.11 -3.98 1.19
#